data_1f68d493d2d983e6839b59b0287c8cdf
#
_entry.id   1f68d493d2d983e6839b59b0287c8cdf
#
_cell.length_a   1.000
_cell.length_b   1.000
_cell.length_c   1.000
_cell.angle_alpha   90.00
_cell.angle_beta   90.00
_cell.angle_gamma   90.00
#
_symmetry.space_group_name_H-M   'P 1'
#
loop_
_entity.id
_entity.type
_entity.pdbx_description
1 polymer ?
#
loop_
_entity_poly.entity_id
_entity_poly.type
_entity_poly.pdbx_seq_one_letter_code
_entity_poly.pdbx_strand_id
1 'polypeptide(L)'
;MSPFAITLKTLRLNRNLRQKDAADLLGYEQSFVSGLERGLKSPPKNGFINQVAIKYQLTEFELEALTCAMYQSKRNYSIPKGASLDAYEIFRELEKQINKLGQNQLKLIKLALGIEDLQTSNMQSNLEKSVLKEMGETKM
;
A
#
# COMPACT_ATOMS: atom_id res chain seq x y z
N MET A 1 -8.65 0.21 6.98
CA MET A 1 -7.38 -0.54 6.92
C MET A 1 -6.32 0.31 6.23
N SER A 2 -5.09 0.24 6.69
CA SER A 2 -3.99 0.97 6.05
C SER A 2 -3.37 0.17 4.89
N PRO A 3 -2.73 0.83 3.93
CA PRO A 3 -1.99 0.12 2.87
C PRO A 3 -0.97 -0.88 3.41
N PHE A 4 -0.27 -0.52 4.48
CA PHE A 4 0.68 -1.41 5.16
C PHE A 4 0.00 -2.69 5.68
N ALA A 5 -1.13 -2.55 6.36
CA ALA A 5 -1.87 -3.68 6.92
C ALA A 5 -2.31 -4.66 5.82
N ILE A 6 -2.84 -4.13 4.73
CA ILE A 6 -3.27 -4.92 3.56
C ILE A 6 -2.09 -5.65 2.93
N THR A 7 -0.98 -4.94 2.70
CA THR A 7 0.22 -5.51 2.07
C THR A 7 0.83 -6.60 2.94
N LEU A 8 0.99 -6.34 4.25
CA LEU A 8 1.54 -7.34 5.18
C LEU A 8 0.70 -8.62 5.21
N LYS A 9 -0.61 -8.49 5.30
CA LYS A 9 -1.54 -9.62 5.26
C LYS A 9 -1.43 -10.40 3.94
N THR A 10 -1.38 -9.70 2.82
CA THR A 10 -1.25 -10.32 1.50
C THR A 10 0.04 -11.13 1.38
N LEU A 11 1.17 -10.58 1.84
CA LEU A 11 2.46 -11.27 1.84
C LEU A 11 2.43 -12.55 2.67
N ARG A 12 1.77 -12.52 3.82
CA ARG A 12 1.57 -13.69 4.67
C ARG A 12 0.74 -14.76 3.98
N LEU A 13 -0.41 -14.37 3.43
CA LEU A 13 -1.34 -15.29 2.76
C LEU A 13 -0.71 -15.94 1.52
N ASN A 14 0.09 -15.20 0.76
CA ASN A 14 0.80 -15.73 -0.40
C ASN A 14 1.81 -16.83 -0.03
N ARG A 15 2.20 -16.91 1.24
CA ARG A 15 3.10 -17.94 1.78
C ARG A 15 2.37 -19.02 2.53
N ASN A 16 1.04 -19.05 2.47
CA ASN A 16 0.19 -20.03 3.15
C ASN A 16 0.43 -20.09 4.67
N LEU A 17 0.82 -18.96 5.26
CA LEU A 17 1.05 -18.85 6.69
C LEU A 17 -0.23 -18.38 7.41
N ARG A 18 -0.54 -19.04 8.54
CA ARG A 18 -1.54 -18.54 9.47
C ARG A 18 -0.93 -17.40 10.29
N GLN A 19 -1.75 -16.56 10.90
CA GLN A 19 -1.26 -15.47 11.77
C GLN A 19 -0.35 -15.99 12.88
N LYS A 20 -0.69 -17.14 13.47
CA LYS A 20 0.13 -17.79 14.51
C LYS A 20 1.50 -18.18 13.98
N ASP A 21 1.55 -18.81 12.82
CA ASP A 21 2.81 -19.23 12.19
C ASP A 21 3.70 -18.02 11.86
N ALA A 22 3.10 -16.96 11.35
CA ALA A 22 3.79 -15.70 11.06
C ALA A 22 4.32 -15.05 12.34
N ALA A 23 3.54 -15.05 13.40
CA ALA A 23 3.94 -14.52 14.69
C ALA A 23 5.15 -15.26 15.26
N ASP A 24 5.11 -16.60 15.24
CA ASP A 24 6.22 -17.44 15.67
C ASP A 24 7.48 -17.19 14.83
N LEU A 25 7.31 -17.07 13.52
CA LEU A 25 8.40 -16.81 12.58
C LEU A 25 9.08 -15.46 12.81
N LEU A 26 8.28 -14.43 13.10
CA LEU A 26 8.75 -13.05 13.33
C LEU A 26 9.19 -12.80 14.78
N GLY A 27 8.86 -13.70 15.71
CA GLY A 27 9.18 -13.54 17.13
C GLY A 27 8.25 -12.59 17.88
N TYR A 28 7.00 -12.49 17.46
CA TYR A 28 5.96 -11.67 18.09
C TYR A 28 4.77 -12.51 18.55
N GLU A 29 3.91 -11.94 19.36
CA GLU A 29 2.64 -12.56 19.73
C GLU A 29 1.63 -12.46 18.58
N GLN A 30 0.75 -13.47 18.46
CA GLN A 30 -0.29 -13.48 17.44
C GLN A 30 -1.20 -12.24 17.49
N SER A 31 -1.53 -11.77 18.68
CA SER A 31 -2.32 -10.57 18.88
C SER A 31 -1.67 -9.32 18.28
N PHE A 32 -0.35 -9.25 18.33
CA PHE A 32 0.41 -8.15 17.72
C PHE A 32 0.34 -8.21 16.19
N VAL A 33 0.56 -9.37 15.58
CA VAL A 33 0.44 -9.56 14.13
C VAL A 33 -0.99 -9.26 13.67
N SER A 34 -1.99 -9.74 14.40
CA SER A 34 -3.39 -9.43 14.12
C SER A 34 -3.67 -7.92 14.18
N GLY A 35 -3.13 -7.23 15.17
CA GLY A 35 -3.26 -5.77 15.30
C GLY A 35 -2.61 -5.01 14.14
N LEU A 36 -1.45 -5.45 13.68
CA LEU A 36 -0.78 -4.88 12.52
C LEU A 36 -1.60 -5.06 11.24
N GLU A 37 -2.12 -6.26 11.00
CA GLU A 37 -2.89 -6.59 9.80
C GLU A 37 -4.28 -5.95 9.77
N ARG A 38 -4.81 -5.56 10.92
CA ARG A 38 -6.07 -4.80 11.01
C ARG A 38 -5.86 -3.29 10.99
N GLY A 39 -4.62 -2.84 10.96
CA GLY A 39 -4.29 -1.41 10.98
C GLY A 39 -4.50 -0.74 12.34
N LEU A 40 -4.64 -1.51 13.42
CA LEU A 40 -4.82 -1.00 14.78
C LEU A 40 -3.50 -0.64 15.46
N LYS A 41 -2.41 -1.24 15.01
CA LYS A 41 -1.07 -0.98 15.51
C LYS A 41 -0.17 -0.48 14.40
N SER A 42 0.70 0.44 14.73
CA SER A 42 1.76 0.89 13.82
C SER A 42 2.90 -0.13 13.80
N PRO A 43 3.61 -0.28 12.66
CA PRO A 43 4.77 -1.16 12.61
C PRO A 43 5.83 -0.72 13.63
N PRO A 44 6.52 -1.69 14.26
CA PRO A 44 7.62 -1.36 15.16
C PRO A 44 8.70 -0.57 14.41
N LYS A 45 9.34 0.36 15.11
CA LYS A 45 10.49 1.09 14.57
C LYS A 45 11.70 0.16 14.50
N ASN A 46 12.66 0.51 13.67
CA ASN A 46 13.98 -0.11 13.58
C ASN A 46 14.00 -1.55 13.06
N GLY A 47 13.97 -1.69 11.75
CA GLY A 47 14.30 -2.95 11.09
C GLY A 47 13.16 -3.95 10.96
N PHE A 48 11.93 -3.61 11.35
CA PHE A 48 10.79 -4.52 11.21
C PHE A 48 10.60 -4.98 9.76
N ILE A 49 10.68 -4.06 8.80
CA ILE A 49 10.54 -4.39 7.36
C ILE A 49 11.67 -5.33 6.92
N ASN A 50 12.90 -5.08 7.37
CA ASN A 50 14.03 -5.96 7.07
C ASN A 50 13.85 -7.35 7.68
N GLN A 51 13.30 -7.42 8.88
CA GLN A 51 12.99 -8.69 9.54
C GLN A 51 11.93 -9.48 8.75
N VAL A 52 10.85 -8.82 8.33
CA VAL A 52 9.83 -9.43 7.47
C VAL A 52 10.45 -9.88 6.14
N ALA A 53 11.28 -9.06 5.53
CA ALA A 53 11.95 -9.38 4.27
C ALA A 53 12.78 -10.65 4.38
N ILE A 54 13.55 -10.80 5.46
CA ILE A 54 14.38 -11.99 5.70
C ILE A 54 13.50 -13.20 6.02
N LYS A 55 12.58 -13.06 6.96
CA LYS A 55 11.78 -14.19 7.47
C LYS A 55 10.75 -14.70 6.45
N TYR A 56 10.14 -13.81 5.67
CA TYR A 56 9.22 -14.16 4.61
C TYR A 56 9.92 -14.42 3.27
N GLN A 57 11.23 -14.20 3.19
CA GLN A 57 12.00 -14.32 1.95
C GLN A 57 11.38 -13.49 0.82
N LEU A 58 11.18 -12.20 1.10
CA LEU A 58 10.58 -11.28 0.14
C LEU A 58 11.49 -11.08 -1.09
N THR A 59 10.87 -11.03 -2.26
CA THR A 59 11.54 -10.54 -3.47
C THR A 59 11.80 -9.03 -3.35
N GLU A 60 12.68 -8.50 -4.18
CA GLU A 60 12.93 -7.03 -4.24
C GLU A 60 11.64 -6.25 -4.48
N PHE A 61 10.80 -6.76 -5.38
CA PHE A 61 9.50 -6.16 -5.68
C PHE A 61 8.57 -6.15 -4.45
N GLU A 62 8.49 -7.25 -3.72
CA GLU A 62 7.68 -7.35 -2.51
C GLU A 62 8.20 -6.45 -1.38
N LEU A 63 9.52 -6.38 -1.22
CA LEU A 63 10.15 -5.49 -0.23
C LEU A 63 9.85 -4.01 -0.57
N GLU A 64 9.97 -3.64 -1.82
CA GLU A 64 9.67 -2.29 -2.30
C GLU A 64 8.19 -1.95 -2.09
N ALA A 65 7.28 -2.88 -2.41
CA ALA A 65 5.85 -2.72 -2.18
C ALA A 65 5.52 -2.52 -0.69
N LEU A 66 6.14 -3.30 0.19
CA LEU A 66 5.94 -3.18 1.65
C LEU A 66 6.49 -1.85 2.18
N THR A 67 7.64 -1.43 1.70
CA THR A 67 8.25 -0.14 2.07
C THR A 67 7.39 1.03 1.63
N CYS A 68 6.91 1.03 0.38
CA CYS A 68 5.98 2.04 -0.12
C CYS A 68 4.69 2.08 0.68
N ALA A 69 4.12 0.91 0.98
CA ALA A 69 2.90 0.81 1.78
C ALA A 69 3.07 1.39 3.19
N MET A 70 4.25 1.22 3.79
CA MET A 70 4.57 1.82 5.09
C MET A 70 4.55 3.34 5.02
N TYR A 71 5.17 3.94 4.00
CA TYR A 71 5.16 5.40 3.81
C TYR A 71 3.74 5.91 3.54
N GLN A 72 2.96 5.21 2.73
CA GLN A 72 1.56 5.56 2.44
C GLN A 72 0.62 5.43 3.64
N SER A 73 1.02 4.70 4.66
CA SER A 73 0.23 4.49 5.89
C SER A 73 0.51 5.50 6.99
N LYS A 74 1.34 6.50 6.71
CA LYS A 74 1.63 7.59 7.64
C LYS A 74 0.35 8.35 7.93
N ARG A 75 0.06 8.60 9.21
CA ARG A 75 -1.16 9.30 9.64
C ARG A 75 -0.96 10.78 9.90
N ASN A 76 0.26 11.19 10.16
CA ASN A 76 0.58 12.57 10.49
C ASN A 76 1.42 13.19 9.37
N TYR A 77 0.89 14.25 8.79
CA TYR A 77 1.57 15.02 7.76
C TYR A 77 1.69 16.46 8.23
N SER A 78 2.84 17.06 8.00
CA SER A 78 3.06 18.47 8.27
C SER A 78 3.11 19.25 6.97
N ILE A 79 2.60 20.49 7.01
CA ILE A 79 2.72 21.40 5.88
C ILE A 79 4.20 21.82 5.75
N PRO A 80 4.81 21.70 4.56
CA PRO A 80 6.21 22.08 4.35
C PRO A 80 6.43 23.57 4.62
N LYS A 81 7.63 23.92 5.08
CA LYS A 81 8.05 25.30 5.17
C LYS A 81 8.07 25.92 3.76
N GLY A 82 7.59 27.14 3.62
CA GLY A 82 7.52 27.83 2.33
C GLY A 82 6.30 27.46 1.49
N ALA A 83 5.34 26.72 2.03
CA ALA A 83 4.08 26.43 1.35
C ALA A 83 3.30 27.73 1.07
N SER A 84 2.60 27.78 -0.07
CA SER A 84 1.77 28.93 -0.47
C SER A 84 0.53 29.06 0.41
N LEU A 85 -0.11 30.23 0.39
CA LEU A 85 -1.39 30.44 1.07
C LEU A 85 -2.46 29.47 0.57
N ASP A 86 -2.50 29.23 -0.72
CA ASP A 86 -3.42 28.26 -1.33
C ASP A 86 -3.20 26.85 -0.80
N ALA A 87 -1.94 26.44 -0.59
CA ALA A 87 -1.61 25.14 -0.01
C ALA A 87 -2.15 25.00 1.42
N TYR A 88 -2.00 26.03 2.25
CA TYR A 88 -2.56 26.03 3.61
C TYR A 88 -4.09 25.89 3.60
N GLU A 89 -4.75 26.58 2.70
CA GLU A 89 -6.19 26.53 2.54
C GLU A 89 -6.67 25.14 2.10
N ILE A 90 -5.98 24.53 1.12
CA ILE A 90 -6.26 23.19 0.63
C ILE A 90 -6.10 22.16 1.74
N PHE A 91 -4.99 22.18 2.48
CA PHE A 91 -4.75 21.24 3.58
C PHE A 91 -5.82 21.34 4.67
N ARG A 92 -6.22 22.54 5.02
CA ARG A 92 -7.28 22.75 6.01
C ARG A 92 -8.62 22.16 5.56
N GLU A 93 -9.01 22.40 4.32
CA GLU A 93 -10.26 21.85 3.79
C GLU A 93 -10.20 20.33 3.64
N LEU A 94 -9.07 19.77 3.23
CA LEU A 94 -8.87 18.32 3.19
C LEU A 94 -9.02 17.69 4.57
N GLU A 95 -8.41 18.27 5.60
CA GLU A 95 -8.53 17.79 6.98
C GLU A 95 -9.98 17.68 7.43
N LYS A 96 -10.79 18.69 7.09
CA LYS A 96 -12.21 18.73 7.46
C LYS A 96 -13.06 17.72 6.67
N GLN A 97 -12.75 17.51 5.40
CA GLN A 97 -13.65 16.86 4.46
C GLN A 97 -13.19 15.47 4.01
N ILE A 98 -11.95 15.06 4.29
CA ILE A 98 -11.35 13.85 3.70
C ILE A 98 -12.21 12.59 3.90
N ASN A 99 -12.84 12.45 5.05
CA ASN A 99 -13.70 11.29 5.34
C ASN A 99 -15.10 11.40 4.72
N LYS A 100 -15.46 12.58 4.20
CA LYS A 100 -16.78 12.85 3.61
C LYS A 100 -16.75 12.90 2.09
N LEU A 101 -15.56 12.87 1.48
CA LEU A 101 -15.39 12.96 0.03
C LEU A 101 -15.94 11.70 -0.65
N GLY A 102 -16.74 11.90 -1.71
CA GLY A 102 -17.23 10.84 -2.56
C GLY A 102 -16.16 10.34 -3.53
N GLN A 103 -16.43 9.21 -4.17
CA GLN A 103 -15.50 8.57 -5.10
C GLN A 103 -15.10 9.49 -6.26
N ASN A 104 -16.04 10.25 -6.81
CA ASN A 104 -15.76 11.19 -7.90
C ASN A 104 -14.85 12.33 -7.47
N GLN A 105 -15.05 12.86 -6.27
CA GLN A 105 -14.21 13.92 -5.70
C GLN A 105 -12.78 13.40 -5.45
N LEU A 106 -12.64 12.19 -4.93
CA LEU A 106 -11.33 11.56 -4.72
C LEU A 106 -10.60 11.31 -6.04
N LYS A 107 -11.31 10.88 -7.10
CA LYS A 107 -10.75 10.72 -8.44
C LYS A 107 -10.26 12.04 -9.02
N LEU A 108 -11.01 13.11 -8.85
CA LEU A 108 -10.60 14.45 -9.31
C LEU A 108 -9.34 14.94 -8.58
N ILE A 109 -9.25 14.72 -7.28
CA ILE A 109 -8.06 15.07 -6.49
C ILE A 109 -6.86 14.24 -6.94
N LYS A 110 -7.01 12.94 -7.11
CA LYS A 110 -5.95 12.07 -7.65
C LYS A 110 -5.46 12.55 -9.00
N LEU A 111 -6.37 12.86 -9.91
CA LEU A 111 -6.04 13.37 -11.24
C LEU A 111 -5.27 14.69 -11.17
N ALA A 112 -5.70 15.61 -10.32
CA ALA A 112 -5.04 16.90 -10.11
C ALA A 112 -3.61 16.74 -9.56
N LEU A 113 -3.37 15.71 -8.74
CA LEU A 113 -2.06 15.41 -8.17
C LEU A 113 -1.20 14.50 -9.05
N GLY A 114 -1.71 14.04 -10.20
CA GLY A 114 -0.98 13.13 -11.10
C GLY A 114 -0.84 11.71 -10.55
N ILE A 115 -1.72 11.29 -9.64
CA ILE A 115 -1.74 9.93 -9.12
C ILE A 115 -2.45 9.04 -10.11
N GLU A 116 -1.72 8.08 -10.69
CA GLU A 116 -2.31 7.07 -11.58
C GLU A 116 -3.07 6.02 -10.76
N ASP A 117 -4.25 5.63 -11.27
CA ASP A 117 -4.97 4.50 -10.70
C ASP A 117 -4.28 3.20 -11.10
N LEU A 118 -3.59 2.59 -10.13
CA LEU A 118 -2.89 1.31 -10.33
C LEU A 118 -3.81 0.19 -10.85
N GLN A 119 -5.11 0.32 -10.64
CA GLN A 119 -6.10 -0.64 -11.17
C GLN A 119 -6.29 -0.51 -12.68
N THR A 120 -6.24 0.71 -13.21
CA THR A 120 -6.37 0.95 -14.66
C THR A 120 -5.11 0.54 -15.42
N SER A 121 -3.93 0.80 -14.86
CA SER A 121 -2.66 0.42 -15.46
C SER A 121 -2.45 -1.10 -15.46
N ASN A 122 -2.89 -1.80 -14.42
CA ASN A 122 -2.84 -3.26 -14.36
C ASN A 122 -3.82 -3.93 -15.34
N MET A 123 -5.00 -3.34 -15.56
CA MET A 123 -5.95 -3.84 -16.55
C MET A 123 -5.43 -3.60 -17.98
N GLN A 124 -4.85 -2.44 -18.25
CA GLN A 124 -4.26 -2.16 -19.55
C GLN A 124 -3.05 -3.04 -19.87
N SER A 125 -2.15 -3.24 -18.92
CA SER A 125 -0.99 -4.11 -19.09
C SER A 125 -1.39 -5.59 -19.26
N ASN A 126 -2.44 -6.03 -18.60
CA ASN A 126 -2.95 -7.38 -18.76
C ASN A 126 -3.69 -7.57 -20.08
N LEU A 127 -4.43 -6.55 -20.55
CA LEU A 127 -5.06 -6.55 -21.88
C LEU A 127 -4.02 -6.55 -22.98
N GLU A 128 -2.98 -5.74 -22.88
CA GLU A 128 -1.88 -5.71 -23.86
C GLU A 128 -1.14 -7.04 -23.91
N LYS A 129 -0.89 -7.67 -22.74
CA LYS A 129 -0.25 -8.99 -22.68
C LYS A 129 -1.15 -10.09 -23.27
N SER A 130 -2.46 -10.04 -23.06
CA SER A 130 -3.38 -11.01 -23.62
C SER A 130 -3.51 -10.85 -25.15
N VAL A 131 -3.57 -9.61 -25.65
CA VAL A 131 -3.59 -9.31 -27.08
C VAL A 131 -2.30 -9.77 -27.75
N LEU A 132 -1.14 -9.50 -27.15
CA LEU A 132 0.15 -9.98 -27.67
C LEU A 132 0.26 -11.50 -27.69
N LYS A 133 -0.33 -12.18 -26.70
CA LYS A 133 -0.37 -13.63 -26.65
C LYS A 133 -1.25 -14.22 -27.76
N GLU A 134 -2.43 -13.64 -28.00
CA GLU A 134 -3.30 -14.05 -29.09
C GLU A 134 -2.70 -13.79 -30.48
N MET A 135 -2.01 -12.66 -30.65
CA MET A 135 -1.28 -12.37 -31.89
C MET A 135 -0.07 -13.29 -32.12
N GLY A 136 0.53 -13.81 -31.03
CA GLY A 136 1.62 -14.80 -31.10
C GLY A 136 1.14 -16.19 -31.52
N GLU A 137 -0.09 -16.58 -31.17
CA GLU A 137 -0.69 -17.89 -31.53
C GLU A 137 -1.20 -17.92 -32.98
N THR A 138 -1.52 -16.77 -33.56
CA THR A 138 -1.98 -16.67 -34.98
C THR A 138 -0.87 -16.68 -36.02
N LYS A 139 0.39 -16.71 -35.63
CA LYS A 139 1.56 -16.77 -36.52
C LYS A 139 2.07 -18.20 -36.84
N MET A 140 1.36 -19.18 -36.35
CA MET A 140 1.59 -20.58 -36.71
C MET A 140 0.48 -21.07 -37.66
#